data_c7080ba758034fb2b81d4595dc381584
#
_entry.id   c7080ba758034fb2b81d4595dc381584
#
_cell.length_a   1.000
_cell.length_b   1.000
_cell.length_c   1.000
_cell.angle_alpha   90.00
_cell.angle_beta   90.00
_cell.angle_gamma   90.00
#
_symmetry.space_group_name_H-M   'P 1'
#
loop_
_entity.id
_entity.type
_entity.pdbx_description
1 polymer ?
#
loop_
_entity_poly.entity_id
_entity_poly.type
_entity_poly.pdbx_seq_one_letter_code
_entity_poly.pdbx_strand_id
1 'polypeptide(L)'
;KDAFDEFDSIFCVGPYQVQELRATEQLYNLKRKNLVECGYGLLDKLLKLRSSFPEKKNLLKNNKKNILIAPSWGKQNLLESTGIELVKTLLDAGYYVTVRPHPMTSKKSPKTIKQIKERFEKNPDFLLDTNTSSFEQLFSSYALITDWSGIGYEYAFVCERPVIYIDVPKKSHNKEYEKIGLVPFEISIRDKIGEVVSVQNIETIPDRIEFLYSNSNNFENKIQKIRNDAIFNIGESGK
;
A
#
# COMPACT_ATOMS: atom_id res chain seq x y z
N LYS A 1 4.89 -13.31 19.27
CA LYS A 1 4.64 -14.07 20.50
C LYS A 1 4.03 -13.16 21.56
N ASP A 2 4.76 -12.19 22.04
CA ASP A 2 4.38 -11.41 23.23
C ASP A 2 3.28 -10.35 22.99
N ALA A 3 3.03 -9.96 21.73
CA ALA A 3 2.12 -8.85 21.39
C ALA A 3 0.65 -9.09 21.79
N PHE A 4 0.23 -10.36 21.87
CA PHE A 4 -1.16 -10.74 22.15
C PHE A 4 -1.32 -11.61 23.40
N ASP A 5 -0.26 -11.81 24.19
CA ASP A 5 -0.28 -12.79 25.30
C ASP A 5 -1.33 -12.44 26.37
N GLU A 6 -1.56 -11.15 26.61
CA GLU A 6 -2.50 -10.64 27.61
C GLU A 6 -3.97 -10.61 27.15
N PHE A 7 -4.25 -10.96 25.89
CA PHE A 7 -5.61 -10.93 25.35
C PHE A 7 -6.22 -12.34 25.29
N ASP A 8 -7.47 -12.48 25.70
CA ASP A 8 -8.23 -13.73 25.54
C ASP A 8 -8.91 -13.84 24.18
N SER A 9 -9.24 -12.72 23.58
CA SER A 9 -9.91 -12.64 22.26
C SER A 9 -9.20 -11.70 21.32
N ILE A 10 -9.16 -12.03 20.02
CA ILE A 10 -8.56 -11.20 18.96
C ILE A 10 -9.56 -11.07 17.81
N PHE A 11 -9.84 -9.84 17.40
CA PHE A 11 -10.58 -9.54 16.18
C PHE A 11 -9.69 -9.72 14.98
N CYS A 12 -10.04 -10.65 14.11
CA CYS A 12 -9.26 -11.01 12.94
C CYS A 12 -9.82 -10.33 11.68
N VAL A 13 -8.92 -9.76 10.88
CA VAL A 13 -9.24 -9.08 9.62
C VAL A 13 -9.64 -10.08 8.55
N GLY A 14 -8.98 -11.23 8.51
CA GLY A 14 -9.20 -12.24 7.48
C GLY A 14 -8.59 -13.59 7.83
N PRO A 15 -8.80 -14.61 6.96
CA PRO A 15 -8.35 -15.99 7.20
C PRO A 15 -6.84 -16.11 7.43
N TYR A 16 -6.02 -15.31 6.74
CA TYR A 16 -4.57 -15.33 6.88
C TYR A 16 -4.13 -14.98 8.32
N GLN A 17 -4.78 -14.02 8.97
CA GLN A 17 -4.45 -13.64 10.34
C GLN A 17 -4.85 -14.74 11.33
N VAL A 18 -5.98 -15.40 11.08
CA VAL A 18 -6.39 -16.59 11.86
C VAL A 18 -5.33 -17.69 11.75
N GLN A 19 -4.85 -17.98 10.53
CA GLN A 19 -3.82 -18.99 10.29
C GLN A 19 -2.51 -18.64 11.01
N GLU A 20 -2.04 -17.40 10.92
CA GLU A 20 -0.82 -16.94 11.59
C GLU A 20 -0.92 -17.05 13.12
N LEU A 21 -2.06 -16.66 13.69
CA LEU A 21 -2.29 -16.75 15.14
C LEU A 21 -2.33 -18.21 15.60
N ARG A 22 -3.02 -19.10 14.89
CA ARG A 22 -3.06 -20.53 15.19
C ARG A 22 -1.70 -21.20 15.08
N ALA A 23 -0.95 -20.89 14.02
CA ALA A 23 0.40 -21.41 13.86
C ALA A 23 1.36 -20.89 14.96
N THR A 24 1.20 -19.62 15.39
CA THR A 24 1.96 -19.06 16.50
C THR A 24 1.63 -19.74 17.82
N GLU A 25 0.34 -19.94 18.11
CA GLU A 25 -0.11 -20.68 19.31
C GLU A 25 0.49 -22.08 19.36
N GLN A 26 0.48 -22.80 18.25
CA GLN A 26 1.03 -24.15 18.15
C GLN A 26 2.55 -24.15 18.32
N LEU A 27 3.26 -23.25 17.63
CA LEU A 27 4.73 -23.18 17.65
C LEU A 27 5.29 -22.90 19.04
N TYR A 28 4.61 -22.04 19.81
CA TYR A 28 5.08 -21.60 21.12
C TYR A 28 4.30 -22.21 22.29
N ASN A 29 3.43 -23.19 22.02
CA ASN A 29 2.56 -23.83 23.02
C ASN A 29 1.79 -22.81 23.88
N LEU A 30 1.17 -21.82 23.23
CA LEU A 30 0.43 -20.76 23.90
C LEU A 30 -1.03 -21.17 24.16
N LYS A 31 -1.65 -20.53 25.18
CA LYS A 31 -3.09 -20.67 25.40
C LYS A 31 -3.88 -20.29 24.17
N ARG A 32 -4.81 -21.15 23.77
CA ARG A 32 -5.67 -20.89 22.62
C ARG A 32 -6.59 -19.70 22.88
N LYS A 33 -6.60 -18.75 21.96
CA LYS A 33 -7.40 -17.53 22.02
C LYS A 33 -8.72 -17.69 21.28
N ASN A 34 -9.70 -16.89 21.65
CA ASN A 34 -10.92 -16.74 20.88
C ASN A 34 -10.63 -15.81 19.69
N LEU A 35 -10.69 -16.33 18.45
CA LEU A 35 -10.47 -15.55 17.23
C LEU A 35 -11.84 -15.21 16.62
N VAL A 36 -12.16 -13.92 16.58
CA VAL A 36 -13.43 -13.41 16.09
C VAL A 36 -13.24 -12.90 14.66
N GLU A 37 -13.99 -13.40 13.72
CA GLU A 37 -14.00 -12.96 12.32
C GLU A 37 -14.66 -11.58 12.22
N CYS A 38 -13.87 -10.53 12.32
CA CYS A 38 -14.35 -9.15 12.37
C CYS A 38 -14.36 -8.48 10.99
N GLY A 39 -13.23 -8.52 10.27
CA GLY A 39 -13.02 -7.77 9.03
C GLY A 39 -12.14 -6.53 9.23
N TYR A 40 -12.13 -5.64 8.25
CA TYR A 40 -11.21 -4.50 8.20
C TYR A 40 -11.96 -3.15 8.15
N GLY A 41 -12.20 -2.56 9.33
CA GLY A 41 -12.98 -1.32 9.47
C GLY A 41 -12.47 -0.12 8.68
N LEU A 42 -11.14 -0.01 8.46
CA LEU A 42 -10.60 1.04 7.60
C LEU A 42 -10.99 0.79 6.13
N LEU A 43 -10.97 -0.45 5.66
CA LEU A 43 -11.41 -0.79 4.31
C LEU A 43 -12.88 -0.42 4.10
N ASP A 44 -13.76 -0.74 5.06
CA ASP A 44 -15.18 -0.41 5.00
C ASP A 44 -15.39 1.11 4.91
N LYS A 45 -14.65 1.87 5.72
CA LYS A 45 -14.66 3.33 5.66
C LYS A 45 -14.21 3.84 4.28
N LEU A 46 -13.13 3.28 3.73
CA LEU A 46 -12.60 3.69 2.44
C LEU A 46 -13.54 3.35 1.29
N LEU A 47 -14.16 2.18 1.30
CA LEU A 47 -15.17 1.76 0.32
C LEU A 47 -16.38 2.72 0.34
N LYS A 48 -16.86 3.08 1.53
CA LYS A 48 -17.95 4.05 1.70
C LYS A 48 -17.56 5.44 1.20
N LEU A 49 -16.36 5.92 1.50
CA LEU A 49 -15.87 7.20 0.99
C LEU A 49 -15.69 7.16 -0.53
N ARG A 50 -15.19 6.06 -1.07
CA ARG A 50 -14.98 5.88 -2.51
C ARG A 50 -16.30 5.92 -3.30
N SER A 51 -17.38 5.31 -2.78
CA SER A 51 -18.70 5.35 -3.43
C SER A 51 -19.28 6.76 -3.56
N SER A 52 -18.88 7.68 -2.68
CA SER A 52 -19.26 9.10 -2.71
C SER A 52 -18.32 9.96 -3.56
N PHE A 53 -17.21 9.39 -4.04
CA PHE A 53 -16.21 10.13 -4.81
C PHE A 53 -16.55 10.05 -6.31
N PRO A 54 -16.53 11.18 -7.05
CA PRO A 54 -16.87 11.20 -8.47
C PRO A 54 -15.99 10.23 -9.27
N GLU A 55 -16.62 9.35 -10.04
CA GLU A 55 -15.90 8.41 -10.88
C GLU A 55 -15.14 9.12 -12.01
N LYS A 56 -13.94 8.61 -12.30
CA LYS A 56 -13.12 8.84 -13.51
C LYS A 56 -12.74 10.29 -13.86
N LYS A 57 -13.46 11.33 -13.46
CA LYS A 57 -13.16 12.72 -13.88
C LYS A 57 -11.89 13.32 -13.27
N ASN A 58 -11.35 12.75 -12.18
CA ASN A 58 -10.27 13.36 -11.39
C ASN A 58 -8.95 12.58 -11.39
N LEU A 59 -8.74 11.65 -12.34
CA LEU A 59 -7.45 10.93 -12.46
C LEU A 59 -6.38 11.78 -13.15
N LEU A 60 -6.79 12.91 -13.72
CA LEU A 60 -5.91 13.86 -14.38
C LEU A 60 -5.75 15.10 -13.50
N LYS A 61 -4.52 15.54 -13.38
CA LYS A 61 -4.14 16.87 -12.86
C LYS A 61 -3.31 17.57 -13.93
N ASN A 62 -3.58 18.83 -14.18
CA ASN A 62 -2.96 19.58 -15.29
C ASN A 62 -3.05 18.82 -16.63
N ASN A 63 -4.17 18.11 -16.89
CA ASN A 63 -4.36 17.22 -18.06
C ASN A 63 -3.37 16.04 -18.12
N LYS A 64 -2.70 15.70 -17.02
CA LYS A 64 -1.73 14.59 -16.92
C LYS A 64 -2.23 13.52 -15.96
N LYS A 65 -1.91 12.26 -16.21
CA LYS A 65 -2.20 11.15 -15.32
C LYS A 65 -1.50 11.38 -13.97
N ASN A 66 -2.25 11.36 -12.86
CA ASN A 66 -1.71 11.59 -11.51
C ASN A 66 -1.16 10.28 -10.92
N ILE A 67 0.13 10.23 -10.67
CA ILE A 67 0.80 9.11 -10.01
C ILE A 67 1.02 9.45 -8.54
N LEU A 68 0.50 8.59 -7.66
CA LEU A 68 0.71 8.72 -6.22
C LEU A 68 1.88 7.84 -5.77
N ILE A 69 2.88 8.44 -5.17
CA ILE A 69 3.98 7.75 -4.49
C ILE A 69 3.69 7.81 -2.99
N ALA A 70 3.33 6.68 -2.38
CA ALA A 70 2.97 6.61 -0.96
C ALA A 70 3.70 5.46 -0.25
N PRO A 71 4.97 5.63 0.12
CA PRO A 71 5.79 4.56 0.69
C PRO A 71 5.59 4.36 2.18
N SER A 72 6.14 3.26 2.67
CA SER A 72 6.35 3.03 4.11
C SER A 72 7.43 3.97 4.68
N TRP A 73 7.74 3.83 5.97
CA TRP A 73 8.77 4.61 6.65
C TRP A 73 9.93 3.73 7.17
N GLY A 74 11.05 4.35 7.54
CA GLY A 74 12.25 3.71 8.11
C GLY A 74 13.40 3.70 7.12
N LYS A 75 14.55 3.18 7.57
CA LYS A 75 15.77 3.15 6.77
C LYS A 75 15.57 2.35 5.47
N GLN A 76 16.18 2.84 4.41
CA GLN A 76 16.15 2.20 3.08
C GLN A 76 14.73 2.04 2.49
N ASN A 77 13.76 2.86 2.92
CA ASN A 77 12.46 2.92 2.25
C ASN A 77 12.60 3.52 0.84
N LEU A 78 11.56 3.44 0.06
CA LEU A 78 11.53 3.92 -1.32
C LEU A 78 12.01 5.38 -1.46
N LEU A 79 11.59 6.31 -0.58
CA LEU A 79 12.00 7.72 -0.71
C LEU A 79 13.47 7.94 -0.36
N GLU A 80 14.02 7.17 0.61
CA GLU A 80 15.42 7.28 1.00
C GLU A 80 16.36 6.65 -0.04
N SER A 81 15.92 5.56 -0.68
CA SER A 81 16.76 4.81 -1.64
C SER A 81 16.74 5.38 -3.05
N THR A 82 15.55 5.68 -3.58
CA THR A 82 15.38 6.05 -5.00
C THR A 82 14.34 7.14 -5.25
N GLY A 83 13.86 7.82 -4.18
CA GLY A 83 12.74 8.75 -4.30
C GLY A 83 12.95 9.90 -5.29
N ILE A 84 14.15 10.49 -5.33
CA ILE A 84 14.48 11.59 -6.27
C ILE A 84 14.48 11.09 -7.71
N GLU A 85 15.10 9.94 -7.96
CA GLU A 85 15.17 9.32 -9.27
C GLU A 85 13.79 8.94 -9.79
N LEU A 86 12.98 8.28 -8.95
CA LEU A 86 11.62 7.90 -9.29
C LEU A 86 10.74 9.10 -9.65
N VAL A 87 10.77 10.16 -8.82
CA VAL A 87 10.01 11.38 -9.11
C VAL A 87 10.45 12.00 -10.43
N LYS A 88 11.77 12.09 -10.66
CA LYS A 88 12.32 12.62 -11.92
C LYS A 88 11.86 11.80 -13.12
N THR A 89 12.00 10.47 -13.08
CA THR A 89 11.60 9.55 -14.16
C THR A 89 10.13 9.74 -14.53
N LEU A 90 9.24 9.86 -13.54
CA LEU A 90 7.82 10.04 -13.78
C LEU A 90 7.48 11.43 -14.35
N LEU A 91 8.12 12.49 -13.85
CA LEU A 91 7.94 13.84 -14.40
C LEU A 91 8.44 13.93 -15.84
N ASP A 92 9.61 13.36 -16.13
CA ASP A 92 10.19 13.31 -17.50
C ASP A 92 9.29 12.51 -18.46
N ALA A 93 8.60 11.50 -17.99
CA ALA A 93 7.60 10.73 -18.74
C ALA A 93 6.24 11.46 -18.90
N GLY A 94 6.11 12.67 -18.38
CA GLY A 94 4.93 13.51 -18.57
C GLY A 94 3.78 13.28 -17.58
N TYR A 95 4.00 12.60 -16.48
CA TYR A 95 3.00 12.42 -15.42
C TYR A 95 2.92 13.62 -14.48
N TYR A 96 1.77 13.79 -13.83
CA TYR A 96 1.65 14.56 -12.61
C TYR A 96 2.04 13.65 -11.43
N VAL A 97 2.94 14.11 -10.56
CA VAL A 97 3.49 13.27 -9.48
C VAL A 97 3.10 13.82 -8.12
N THR A 98 2.38 13.04 -7.36
CA THR A 98 2.06 13.35 -5.96
C THR A 98 2.89 12.45 -5.04
N VAL A 99 3.75 13.03 -4.22
CA VAL A 99 4.50 12.30 -3.18
C VAL A 99 3.81 12.51 -1.85
N ARG A 100 3.36 11.43 -1.22
CA ARG A 100 2.77 11.41 0.13
C ARG A 100 3.68 10.61 1.07
N PRO A 101 4.60 11.26 1.78
CA PRO A 101 5.45 10.59 2.75
C PRO A 101 4.63 10.04 3.92
N HIS A 102 5.04 8.90 4.45
CA HIS A 102 4.49 8.44 5.72
C HIS A 102 4.79 9.47 6.84
N PRO A 103 3.88 9.74 7.81
CA PRO A 103 4.09 10.71 8.88
C PRO A 103 5.40 10.51 9.66
N MET A 104 5.79 9.24 9.85
CA MET A 104 7.05 8.91 10.52
C MET A 104 8.29 9.26 9.67
N THR A 105 8.19 9.29 8.35
CA THR A 105 9.29 9.74 7.49
C THR A 105 9.56 11.23 7.70
N SER A 106 8.49 12.04 7.78
CA SER A 106 8.62 13.47 8.09
C SER A 106 9.28 13.72 9.45
N LYS A 107 9.05 12.84 10.44
CA LYS A 107 9.65 12.95 11.78
C LYS A 107 11.08 12.42 11.86
N LYS A 108 11.37 11.28 11.22
CA LYS A 108 12.64 10.57 11.40
C LYS A 108 13.66 10.84 10.29
N SER A 109 13.19 11.20 9.09
CA SER A 109 14.03 11.48 7.91
C SER A 109 13.64 12.81 7.24
N PRO A 110 13.57 13.95 7.99
CA PRO A 110 13.13 15.23 7.44
C PRO A 110 14.03 15.75 6.31
N LYS A 111 15.31 15.35 6.30
CA LYS A 111 16.26 15.70 5.23
C LYS A 111 15.84 15.15 3.89
N THR A 112 15.38 13.90 3.83
CA THR A 112 14.88 13.27 2.58
C THR A 112 13.70 14.02 2.01
N ILE A 113 12.73 14.40 2.86
CA ILE A 113 11.57 15.18 2.44
C ILE A 113 11.97 16.57 1.93
N LYS A 114 12.89 17.22 2.65
CA LYS A 114 13.43 18.52 2.26
C LYS A 114 14.10 18.47 0.89
N GLN A 115 14.96 17.48 0.64
CA GLN A 115 15.65 17.29 -0.65
C GLN A 115 14.66 17.11 -1.80
N ILE A 116 13.64 16.26 -1.63
CA ILE A 116 12.60 16.03 -2.65
C ILE A 116 11.84 17.35 -2.90
N LYS A 117 11.44 18.05 -1.83
CA LYS A 117 10.74 19.32 -1.95
C LYS A 117 11.58 20.34 -2.72
N GLU A 118 12.79 20.65 -2.27
CA GLU A 118 13.68 21.63 -2.90
C GLU A 118 13.97 21.33 -4.37
N ARG A 119 14.05 20.06 -4.71
CA ARG A 119 14.31 19.61 -6.08
C ARG A 119 13.15 19.83 -7.03
N PHE A 120 11.90 19.64 -6.54
CA PHE A 120 10.74 19.53 -7.43
C PHE A 120 9.64 20.57 -7.15
N GLU A 121 9.66 21.34 -6.06
CA GLU A 121 8.58 22.27 -5.67
C GLU A 121 8.24 23.34 -6.72
N LYS A 122 9.19 23.67 -7.62
CA LYS A 122 8.98 24.63 -8.71
C LYS A 122 8.37 23.99 -9.96
N ASN A 123 8.27 22.65 -10.01
CA ASN A 123 7.65 21.96 -11.13
C ASN A 123 6.12 21.98 -10.95
N PRO A 124 5.35 22.52 -11.91
CA PRO A 124 3.88 22.64 -11.81
C PRO A 124 3.17 21.27 -11.76
N ASP A 125 3.84 20.19 -12.16
CA ASP A 125 3.31 18.83 -12.18
C ASP A 125 3.76 17.99 -10.97
N PHE A 126 4.28 18.65 -9.94
CA PHE A 126 4.70 18.00 -8.69
C PHE A 126 3.90 18.52 -7.49
N LEU A 127 3.49 17.59 -6.62
CA LEU A 127 2.87 17.88 -5.34
C LEU A 127 3.51 17.06 -4.22
N LEU A 128 4.00 17.72 -3.18
CA LEU A 128 4.32 17.09 -1.90
C LEU A 128 3.09 17.18 -0.99
N ASP A 129 2.36 16.06 -0.85
CA ASP A 129 1.16 16.00 -0.03
C ASP A 129 1.49 15.51 1.39
N THR A 130 1.39 16.40 2.35
CA THR A 130 1.58 16.09 3.78
C THR A 130 0.27 15.91 4.54
N ASN A 131 -0.88 16.04 3.87
CA ASN A 131 -2.20 15.86 4.48
C ASN A 131 -2.56 14.38 4.59
N THR A 132 -2.27 13.78 5.74
CA THR A 132 -2.56 12.36 6.02
C THR A 132 -4.01 12.09 6.42
N SER A 133 -4.83 13.13 6.61
CA SER A 133 -6.24 12.98 6.99
C SER A 133 -7.18 12.81 5.80
N SER A 134 -6.73 13.14 4.58
CA SER A 134 -7.53 13.04 3.36
C SER A 134 -7.15 11.80 2.55
N PHE A 135 -8.17 11.10 2.05
CA PHE A 135 -8.02 10.00 1.09
C PHE A 135 -8.21 10.44 -0.36
N GLU A 136 -8.40 11.74 -0.61
CA GLU A 136 -8.64 12.28 -1.95
C GLU A 136 -7.52 11.90 -2.93
N GLN A 137 -6.25 12.04 -2.54
CA GLN A 137 -5.13 11.68 -3.39
C GLN A 137 -5.11 10.19 -3.75
N LEU A 138 -5.60 9.33 -2.83
CA LEU A 138 -5.72 7.91 -3.09
C LEU A 138 -6.75 7.64 -4.19
N PHE A 139 -7.92 8.25 -4.10
CA PHE A 139 -9.02 8.04 -5.05
C PHE A 139 -8.80 8.72 -6.39
N SER A 140 -8.10 9.86 -6.41
CA SER A 140 -7.80 10.64 -7.61
C SER A 140 -6.51 10.26 -8.31
N SER A 141 -5.74 9.29 -7.79
CA SER A 141 -4.54 8.82 -8.47
C SER A 141 -4.88 7.84 -9.59
N TYR A 142 -4.20 8.01 -10.73
CA TYR A 142 -4.25 7.06 -11.85
C TYR A 142 -3.54 5.76 -11.48
N ALA A 143 -2.38 5.86 -10.84
CA ALA A 143 -1.60 4.73 -10.35
C ALA A 143 -1.01 5.01 -8.96
N LEU A 144 -0.81 3.94 -8.18
CA LEU A 144 -0.07 3.96 -6.93
C LEU A 144 1.27 3.25 -7.08
N ILE A 145 2.33 3.92 -6.60
CA ILE A 145 3.65 3.33 -6.42
C ILE A 145 3.97 3.32 -4.93
N THR A 146 4.34 2.18 -4.42
CA THR A 146 4.65 2.00 -2.99
C THR A 146 5.77 0.97 -2.77
N ASP A 147 6.07 0.68 -1.53
CA ASP A 147 7.02 -0.38 -1.13
C ASP A 147 6.33 -1.40 -0.19
N TRP A 148 6.70 -1.48 1.08
CA TRP A 148 6.12 -2.34 2.12
C TRP A 148 4.98 -1.66 2.90
N SER A 149 4.25 -0.72 2.30
CA SER A 149 3.16 0.00 2.96
C SER A 149 1.81 -0.67 2.73
N GLY A 150 1.00 -0.74 3.79
CA GLY A 150 -0.38 -1.24 3.74
C GLY A 150 -1.28 -0.49 2.76
N ILE A 151 -0.94 0.77 2.42
CA ILE A 151 -1.67 1.55 1.43
C ILE A 151 -1.78 0.84 0.07
N GLY A 152 -0.85 -0.08 -0.25
CA GLY A 152 -0.85 -0.85 -1.49
C GLY A 152 -2.09 -1.69 -1.64
N TYR A 153 -2.39 -2.55 -0.67
CA TYR A 153 -3.61 -3.36 -0.72
C TYR A 153 -4.88 -2.56 -0.42
N GLU A 154 -4.81 -1.50 0.39
CA GLU A 154 -5.93 -0.58 0.58
C GLU A 154 -6.33 0.08 -0.75
N TYR A 155 -5.36 0.60 -1.51
CA TYR A 155 -5.60 1.16 -2.84
C TYR A 155 -6.16 0.12 -3.81
N ALA A 156 -5.53 -1.04 -3.90
CA ALA A 156 -5.98 -2.10 -4.80
C ALA A 156 -7.42 -2.52 -4.49
N PHE A 157 -7.74 -2.75 -3.22
CA PHE A 157 -9.06 -3.22 -2.80
C PHE A 157 -10.16 -2.17 -2.93
N VAL A 158 -9.85 -0.89 -2.80
CA VAL A 158 -10.82 0.20 -2.85
C VAL A 158 -10.99 0.77 -4.26
N CYS A 159 -9.86 0.94 -4.97
CA CYS A 159 -9.87 1.51 -6.31
C CYS A 159 -9.95 0.46 -7.41
N GLU A 160 -9.82 -0.83 -7.06
CA GLU A 160 -9.83 -2.00 -7.96
C GLU A 160 -8.81 -1.86 -9.09
N ARG A 161 -7.63 -1.32 -8.72
CA ARG A 161 -6.54 -1.02 -9.65
C ARG A 161 -5.24 -1.69 -9.19
N PRO A 162 -4.38 -2.10 -10.15
CA PRO A 162 -3.09 -2.68 -9.81
C PRO A 162 -2.16 -1.65 -9.16
N VAL A 163 -1.17 -2.16 -8.41
CA VAL A 163 -0.17 -1.37 -7.68
C VAL A 163 1.21 -1.69 -8.22
N ILE A 164 2.10 -0.69 -8.27
CA ILE A 164 3.52 -0.92 -8.51
C ILE A 164 4.25 -0.90 -7.17
N TYR A 165 4.92 -2.00 -6.87
CA TYR A 165 5.72 -2.17 -5.68
C TYR A 165 7.20 -2.05 -6.01
N ILE A 166 7.91 -1.13 -5.38
CA ILE A 166 9.36 -1.05 -5.48
C ILE A 166 9.99 -2.00 -4.46
N ASP A 167 10.85 -2.88 -4.94
CA ASP A 167 11.47 -3.92 -4.11
C ASP A 167 12.67 -3.39 -3.35
N VAL A 168 12.38 -2.62 -2.31
CA VAL A 168 13.35 -2.19 -1.31
C VAL A 168 13.57 -3.28 -0.25
N PRO A 169 14.66 -3.23 0.54
CA PRO A 169 14.91 -4.20 1.58
C PRO A 169 13.72 -4.41 2.50
N LYS A 170 13.38 -5.67 2.72
CA LYS A 170 12.22 -6.09 3.51
C LYS A 170 12.35 -5.58 4.95
N LYS A 171 11.24 -5.03 5.45
CA LYS A 171 11.11 -4.69 6.86
C LYS A 171 10.45 -5.84 7.61
N SER A 172 11.13 -6.40 8.55
CA SER A 172 10.54 -7.32 9.52
C SER A 172 10.77 -6.79 10.92
N HIS A 173 9.70 -6.52 11.65
CA HIS A 173 9.77 -6.21 13.08
C HIS A 173 9.89 -7.48 13.92
N ASN A 174 9.37 -8.59 13.41
CA ASN A 174 9.48 -9.91 14.04
C ASN A 174 10.56 -10.72 13.32
N LYS A 175 11.73 -10.86 13.93
CA LYS A 175 12.85 -11.66 13.39
C LYS A 175 12.54 -13.16 13.32
N GLU A 176 11.51 -13.61 14.02
CA GLU A 176 11.14 -15.02 14.12
C GLU A 176 9.93 -15.40 13.23
N TYR A 177 9.46 -14.46 12.37
CA TYR A 177 8.28 -14.72 11.54
C TYR A 177 8.44 -15.95 10.63
N GLU A 178 9.67 -16.27 10.20
CA GLU A 178 9.95 -17.45 9.37
C GLU A 178 9.72 -18.78 10.12
N LYS A 179 9.84 -18.77 11.45
CA LYS A 179 9.60 -19.97 12.28
C LYS A 179 8.13 -20.43 12.25
N ILE A 180 7.22 -19.53 11.94
CA ILE A 180 5.78 -19.84 11.81
C ILE A 180 5.51 -20.72 10.57
N GLY A 181 6.41 -20.70 9.58
CA GLY A 181 6.29 -21.50 8.35
C GLY A 181 5.23 -21.00 7.36
N LEU A 182 4.69 -19.80 7.57
CA LEU A 182 3.73 -19.14 6.68
C LEU A 182 4.35 -17.96 5.98
N VAL A 183 4.00 -17.78 4.71
CA VAL A 183 4.37 -16.55 3.98
C VAL A 183 3.48 -15.41 4.45
N PRO A 184 4.02 -14.31 4.97
CA PRO A 184 3.24 -13.16 5.38
C PRO A 184 2.34 -12.63 4.25
N PHE A 185 1.13 -12.21 4.61
CA PHE A 185 0.14 -11.73 3.64
C PHE A 185 0.69 -10.63 2.73
N GLU A 186 1.40 -9.67 3.29
CA GLU A 186 2.01 -8.54 2.57
C GLU A 186 3.02 -8.98 1.51
N ILE A 187 3.67 -10.14 1.69
CA ILE A 187 4.57 -10.71 0.69
C ILE A 187 3.77 -11.43 -0.38
N SER A 188 2.82 -12.25 0.04
CA SER A 188 2.07 -13.16 -0.85
C SER A 188 1.09 -12.47 -1.78
N ILE A 189 0.76 -11.20 -1.53
CA ILE A 189 -0.26 -10.46 -2.27
C ILE A 189 0.31 -9.54 -3.35
N ARG A 190 1.55 -9.02 -3.20
CA ARG A 190 2.11 -7.95 -4.05
C ARG A 190 2.06 -8.27 -5.55
N ASP A 191 2.50 -9.45 -5.93
CA ASP A 191 2.49 -9.95 -7.32
C ASP A 191 1.11 -10.36 -7.83
N LYS A 192 0.14 -10.52 -6.92
CA LYS A 192 -1.24 -10.88 -7.27
C LYS A 192 -2.10 -9.66 -7.57
N ILE A 193 -1.84 -8.53 -6.90
CA ILE A 193 -2.60 -7.27 -7.05
C ILE A 193 -1.80 -6.18 -7.76
N GLY A 194 -0.63 -6.49 -8.30
CA GLY A 194 0.23 -5.53 -8.97
C GLY A 194 1.48 -6.15 -9.53
N GLU A 195 2.52 -5.36 -9.64
CA GLU A 195 3.84 -5.76 -10.12
C GLU A 195 4.92 -5.31 -9.14
N VAL A 196 5.94 -6.15 -8.94
CA VAL A 196 7.11 -5.84 -8.12
C VAL A 196 8.28 -5.48 -9.03
N VAL A 197 8.80 -4.27 -8.88
CA VAL A 197 9.88 -3.71 -9.69
C VAL A 197 11.12 -3.50 -8.83
N SER A 198 12.26 -3.98 -9.29
CA SER A 198 13.55 -3.75 -8.61
C SER A 198 13.92 -2.26 -8.60
N VAL A 199 14.60 -1.82 -7.53
CA VAL A 199 15.15 -0.46 -7.44
C VAL A 199 16.13 -0.13 -8.57
N GLN A 200 16.75 -1.14 -9.19
CA GLN A 200 17.66 -0.97 -10.33
C GLN A 200 16.93 -0.70 -11.66
N ASN A 201 15.59 -0.89 -11.71
CA ASN A 201 14.80 -0.80 -12.95
C ASN A 201 13.76 0.34 -12.87
N ILE A 202 14.07 1.41 -12.15
CA ILE A 202 13.17 2.57 -11.96
C ILE A 202 12.80 3.23 -13.30
N GLU A 203 13.71 3.23 -14.25
CA GLU A 203 13.51 3.77 -15.60
C GLU A 203 12.39 3.05 -16.38
N THR A 204 12.08 1.80 -16.04
CA THR A 204 11.02 1.03 -16.72
C THR A 204 9.62 1.31 -16.18
N ILE A 205 9.49 2.04 -15.07
CA ILE A 205 8.19 2.26 -14.39
C ILE A 205 7.15 2.92 -15.29
N PRO A 206 7.46 3.93 -16.12
CA PRO A 206 6.47 4.51 -17.04
C PRO A 206 5.83 3.46 -17.96
N ASP A 207 6.63 2.58 -18.55
CA ASP A 207 6.13 1.52 -19.43
C ASP A 207 5.30 0.49 -18.65
N ARG A 208 5.69 0.17 -17.42
CA ARG A 208 4.93 -0.72 -16.52
C ARG A 208 3.57 -0.13 -16.15
N ILE A 209 3.52 1.17 -15.87
CA ILE A 209 2.24 1.86 -15.63
C ILE A 209 1.33 1.69 -16.83
N GLU A 210 1.79 2.02 -18.03
CA GLU A 210 0.96 1.92 -19.22
C GLU A 210 0.50 0.48 -19.49
N PHE A 211 1.40 -0.50 -19.33
CA PHE A 211 1.06 -1.91 -19.50
C PHE A 211 -0.02 -2.37 -18.51
N LEU A 212 0.15 -2.12 -17.21
CA LEU A 212 -0.79 -2.54 -16.18
C LEU A 212 -2.16 -1.90 -16.34
N TYR A 213 -2.19 -0.62 -16.70
CA TYR A 213 -3.44 0.12 -16.79
C TYR A 213 -4.15 -0.05 -18.13
N SER A 214 -3.45 -0.40 -19.21
CA SER A 214 -4.07 -0.87 -20.46
C SER A 214 -4.76 -2.21 -20.27
N ASN A 215 -4.34 -3.01 -19.28
CA ASN A 215 -4.91 -4.31 -18.94
C ASN A 215 -5.74 -4.28 -17.63
N SER A 216 -6.16 -3.11 -17.17
CA SER A 216 -6.81 -2.92 -15.86
C SER A 216 -8.04 -3.79 -15.64
N ASN A 217 -8.86 -4.04 -16.67
CA ASN A 217 -10.04 -4.90 -16.57
C ASN A 217 -9.72 -6.35 -16.13
N ASN A 218 -8.54 -6.86 -16.50
CA ASN A 218 -8.09 -8.18 -16.06
C ASN A 218 -7.71 -8.18 -14.57
N PHE A 219 -7.24 -7.05 -14.06
CA PHE A 219 -6.88 -6.90 -12.66
C PHE A 219 -8.10 -6.68 -11.76
N GLU A 220 -9.10 -5.94 -12.20
CA GLU A 220 -10.29 -5.60 -11.42
C GLU A 220 -10.96 -6.84 -10.82
N ASN A 221 -11.38 -7.79 -11.67
CA ASN A 221 -12.00 -9.04 -11.22
C ASN A 221 -11.09 -9.86 -10.30
N LYS A 222 -9.79 -9.90 -10.61
CA LYS A 222 -8.80 -10.62 -9.80
C LYS A 222 -8.65 -9.97 -8.41
N ILE A 223 -8.54 -8.66 -8.36
CA ILE A 223 -8.42 -7.89 -7.11
C ILE A 223 -9.69 -8.06 -6.26
N GLN A 224 -10.88 -7.95 -6.85
CA GLN A 224 -12.15 -8.18 -6.15
C GLN A 224 -12.21 -9.57 -5.53
N LYS A 225 -11.83 -10.61 -6.29
CA LYS A 225 -11.78 -11.97 -5.77
C LYS A 225 -10.80 -12.08 -4.60
N ILE A 226 -9.57 -11.58 -4.75
CA ILE A 226 -8.55 -11.61 -3.70
C ILE A 226 -9.03 -10.87 -2.44
N ARG A 227 -9.64 -9.69 -2.59
CA ARG A 227 -10.24 -8.95 -1.48
C ARG A 227 -11.27 -9.79 -0.73
N ASN A 228 -12.20 -10.41 -1.46
CA ASN A 228 -13.26 -11.23 -0.88
C ASN A 228 -12.73 -12.48 -0.17
N ASP A 229 -11.65 -13.07 -0.69
CA ASP A 229 -11.00 -14.23 -0.08
C ASP A 229 -10.12 -13.85 1.14
N ALA A 230 -9.63 -12.62 1.20
CA ALA A 230 -8.67 -12.17 2.21
C ALA A 230 -9.28 -11.45 3.41
N ILE A 231 -10.48 -10.88 3.27
CA ILE A 231 -11.10 -10.02 4.29
C ILE A 231 -12.46 -10.55 4.70
N PHE A 232 -12.68 -10.72 6.02
CA PHE A 232 -13.98 -11.07 6.57
C PHE A 232 -14.97 -9.90 6.51
N ASN A 233 -16.24 -10.16 6.44
CA ASN A 233 -17.35 -9.23 6.69
C ASN A 233 -17.18 -7.85 6.03
N ILE A 234 -16.78 -7.81 4.75
CA ILE A 234 -16.56 -6.57 4.00
C ILE A 234 -17.82 -5.71 4.02
N GLY A 235 -17.68 -4.45 4.45
CA GLY A 235 -18.78 -3.50 4.62
C GLY A 235 -19.52 -3.60 5.96
N GLU A 236 -19.18 -4.60 6.78
CA GLU A 236 -19.88 -4.92 8.03
C GLU A 236 -18.94 -5.24 9.21
N SER A 237 -17.65 -4.89 9.10
CA SER A 237 -16.63 -5.23 10.12
C SER A 237 -16.88 -4.65 11.51
N GLY A 238 -17.84 -3.75 11.67
CA GLY A 238 -18.25 -3.17 12.96
C GLY A 238 -19.55 -3.74 13.53
N LYS A 239 -20.12 -4.76 12.89
CA LYS A 239 -21.32 -5.47 13.36
C LYS A 239 -20.93 -6.81 13.97
#